data_177fc00c2ed2f44defcf56053502a781
#
_entry.id   177fc00c2ed2f44defcf56053502a781
#
_cell.length_a   1.000
_cell.length_b   1.000
_cell.length_c   1.000
_cell.angle_alpha   90.00
_cell.angle_beta   90.00
_cell.angle_gamma   90.00
#
_symmetry.space_group_name_H-M   'P 1'
#
loop_
_entity.id
_entity.type
_entity.pdbx_description
1 polymer ?
#
loop_
_entity_poly.entity_id
_entity_poly.type
_entity_poly.pdbx_seq_one_letter_code
_entity_poly.pdbx_strand_id
1 'polypeptide(L)'
;IPMWQSALILLLISAFFTMAGGLKAVAYTNVFQMLLLIFVSATLTIAGLYKVGGVSALAEAVPADYWNLFRPNDDPAFPWLPIILGYPIMGVWFWCTDQSMVQPVLAAKNLKEGQMGANFTGWLKILDVPLYILPGIICLALYPGLKNPDEAYMTMVTNLFPVGMVGLVLAVLTAALISTVGSALNALSTVFTMRSEERRVGK
;
A
#
# COMPACT_ATOMS: atom_id res chain seq x y z
N ILE A 1 -2.96 15.11 18.49
CA ILE A 1 -2.27 14.03 19.23
C ILE A 1 -0.88 13.91 18.64
N PRO A 2 0.19 13.85 19.46
CA PRO A 2 1.55 13.61 18.95
C PRO A 2 1.65 12.30 18.20
N MET A 3 2.45 12.25 17.13
CA MET A 3 2.58 11.10 16.22
C MET A 3 2.93 9.79 16.95
N TRP A 4 3.81 9.86 17.96
CA TRP A 4 4.19 8.67 18.74
C TRP A 4 3.04 8.07 19.56
N GLN A 5 2.09 8.91 20.06
CA GLN A 5 0.90 8.41 20.77
C GLN A 5 -0.06 7.71 19.82
N SER A 6 -0.29 8.27 18.63
CA SER A 6 -1.10 7.63 17.60
C SER A 6 -0.49 6.29 17.15
N ALA A 7 0.82 6.24 16.98
CA ALA A 7 1.55 5.02 16.63
C ALA A 7 1.41 3.96 17.75
N LEU A 8 1.53 4.36 19.02
CA LEU A 8 1.38 3.45 20.15
C LEU A 8 -0.04 2.87 20.25
N ILE A 9 -1.06 3.72 20.08
CA ILE A 9 -2.46 3.28 20.08
C ILE A 9 -2.72 2.27 18.94
N LEU A 10 -2.25 2.58 17.72
CA LEU A 10 -2.38 1.68 16.59
C LEU A 10 -1.65 0.35 16.82
N LEU A 11 -0.46 0.39 17.41
CA LEU A 11 0.30 -0.82 17.74
C LEU A 11 -0.46 -1.71 18.73
N LEU A 12 -1.01 -1.12 19.81
CA LEU A 12 -1.76 -1.87 20.83
C LEU A 12 -3.05 -2.47 20.25
N ILE A 13 -3.80 -1.72 19.46
CA ILE A 13 -5.01 -2.22 18.80
C ILE A 13 -4.65 -3.35 17.83
N SER A 14 -3.59 -3.19 17.02
CA SER A 14 -3.13 -4.20 16.07
C SER A 14 -2.65 -5.47 16.77
N ALA A 15 -1.93 -5.32 17.89
CA ALA A 15 -1.46 -6.44 18.69
C ALA A 15 -2.65 -7.24 19.28
N PHE A 16 -3.62 -6.55 19.86
CA PHE A 16 -4.83 -7.19 20.40
C PHE A 16 -5.62 -7.92 19.30
N PHE A 17 -5.84 -7.26 18.16
CA PHE A 17 -6.54 -7.84 17.02
C PHE A 17 -5.83 -9.09 16.48
N THR A 18 -4.50 -9.04 16.35
CA THR A 18 -3.69 -10.15 15.85
C THR A 18 -3.65 -11.32 16.85
N MET A 19 -3.56 -11.03 18.16
CA MET A 19 -3.60 -12.04 19.21
C MET A 19 -4.95 -12.77 19.26
N ALA A 20 -6.05 -12.04 19.13
CA ALA A 20 -7.39 -12.61 19.19
C ALA A 20 -7.77 -13.39 17.92
N GLY A 21 -7.38 -12.91 16.74
CA GLY A 21 -7.83 -13.45 15.44
C GLY A 21 -6.82 -14.34 14.71
N GLY A 22 -5.54 -14.19 15.00
CA GLY A 22 -4.46 -14.88 14.31
C GLY A 22 -4.37 -14.58 12.81
N LEU A 23 -3.52 -15.32 12.10
CA LEU A 23 -3.25 -15.13 10.67
C LEU A 23 -4.52 -15.24 9.80
N LYS A 24 -5.43 -16.15 10.17
CA LYS A 24 -6.66 -16.40 9.38
C LYS A 24 -7.60 -15.20 9.39
N ALA A 25 -7.83 -14.58 10.55
CA ALA A 25 -8.67 -13.39 10.66
C ALA A 25 -8.04 -12.20 9.92
N VAL A 26 -6.73 -12.01 10.04
CA VAL A 26 -5.99 -11.00 9.29
C VAL A 26 -6.16 -11.20 7.79
N ALA A 27 -6.05 -12.43 7.28
CA ALA A 27 -6.21 -12.71 5.86
C ALA A 27 -7.61 -12.33 5.33
N TYR A 28 -8.69 -12.68 6.04
CA TYR A 28 -10.06 -12.33 5.61
C TYR A 28 -10.32 -10.83 5.66
N THR A 29 -9.86 -10.15 6.71
CA THR A 29 -10.01 -8.69 6.80
C THR A 29 -9.23 -7.98 5.71
N ASN A 30 -8.05 -8.47 5.33
CA ASN A 30 -7.26 -7.91 4.24
C ASN A 30 -7.98 -7.98 2.88
N VAL A 31 -8.66 -9.09 2.58
CA VAL A 31 -9.46 -9.20 1.35
C VAL A 31 -10.57 -8.15 1.31
N PHE A 32 -11.32 -8.01 2.41
CA PHE A 32 -12.38 -7.01 2.49
C PHE A 32 -11.83 -5.58 2.37
N GLN A 33 -10.75 -5.27 3.05
CA GLN A 33 -10.07 -3.98 2.97
C GLN A 33 -9.55 -3.68 1.56
N MET A 34 -8.97 -4.67 0.89
CA MET A 34 -8.51 -4.52 -0.50
C MET A 34 -9.65 -4.09 -1.42
N LEU A 35 -10.81 -4.73 -1.32
CA LEU A 35 -11.97 -4.36 -2.13
C LEU A 35 -12.44 -2.94 -1.85
N LEU A 36 -12.50 -2.54 -0.58
CA LEU A 36 -12.85 -1.18 -0.20
C LEU A 36 -11.81 -0.15 -0.68
N LEU A 37 -10.52 -0.44 -0.56
CA LEU A 37 -9.44 0.43 -1.04
C LEU A 37 -9.53 0.63 -2.55
N ILE A 38 -9.73 -0.44 -3.32
CA ILE A 38 -9.92 -0.38 -4.77
C ILE A 38 -11.12 0.50 -5.10
N PHE A 39 -12.25 0.27 -4.45
CA PHE A 39 -13.49 1.04 -4.67
C PHE A 39 -13.29 2.53 -4.39
N VAL A 40 -12.74 2.87 -3.22
CA VAL A 40 -12.50 4.25 -2.80
C VAL A 40 -11.50 4.95 -3.71
N SER A 41 -10.36 4.29 -4.01
CA SER A 41 -9.32 4.87 -4.86
C SER A 41 -9.77 5.03 -6.31
N ALA A 42 -10.52 4.06 -6.85
CA ALA A 42 -11.11 4.18 -8.19
C ALA A 42 -12.11 5.35 -8.26
N THR A 43 -12.97 5.47 -7.26
CA THR A 43 -13.92 6.59 -7.19
C THR A 43 -13.19 7.93 -7.10
N LEU A 44 -12.13 8.02 -6.30
CA LEU A 44 -11.31 9.23 -6.18
C LEU A 44 -10.64 9.60 -7.52
N THR A 45 -10.06 8.62 -8.20
CA THR A 45 -9.42 8.83 -9.51
C THR A 45 -10.43 9.28 -10.54
N ILE A 46 -11.59 8.64 -10.63
CA ILE A 46 -12.66 9.00 -11.58
C ILE A 46 -13.19 10.40 -11.27
N ALA A 47 -13.48 10.72 -10.03
CA ALA A 47 -13.94 12.04 -9.62
C ALA A 47 -12.90 13.13 -9.91
N GLY A 48 -11.64 12.85 -9.66
CA GLY A 48 -10.54 13.75 -9.96
C GLY A 48 -10.36 13.99 -11.45
N LEU A 49 -10.37 12.93 -12.27
CA LEU A 49 -10.31 13.04 -13.73
C LEU A 49 -11.49 13.85 -14.30
N TYR A 50 -12.69 13.59 -13.78
CA TYR A 50 -13.86 14.35 -14.20
C TYR A 50 -13.71 15.85 -13.90
N LYS A 51 -13.15 16.19 -12.73
CA LYS A 51 -12.95 17.59 -12.31
C LYS A 51 -11.85 18.29 -13.11
N VAL A 52 -10.80 17.59 -13.54
CA VAL A 52 -9.74 18.13 -14.41
C VAL A 52 -10.23 18.33 -15.86
N GLY A 53 -11.26 17.61 -16.29
CA GLY A 53 -11.74 17.64 -17.68
C GLY A 53 -11.25 16.45 -18.54
N GLY A 54 -10.83 15.36 -17.90
CA GLY A 54 -10.40 14.14 -18.58
C GLY A 54 -8.88 13.98 -18.70
N VAL A 55 -8.47 12.89 -19.34
CA VAL A 55 -7.05 12.51 -19.46
C VAL A 55 -6.27 13.49 -20.33
N SER A 56 -6.88 14.02 -21.41
CA SER A 56 -6.23 14.99 -22.30
C SER A 56 -5.95 16.30 -21.57
N ALA A 57 -6.93 16.82 -20.82
CA ALA A 57 -6.76 18.04 -20.03
C ALA A 57 -5.71 17.83 -18.90
N LEU A 58 -5.67 16.66 -18.30
CA LEU A 58 -4.65 16.31 -17.30
C LEU A 58 -3.24 16.31 -17.93
N ALA A 59 -3.10 15.75 -19.14
CA ALA A 59 -1.82 15.69 -19.83
C ALA A 59 -1.27 17.08 -20.20
N GLU A 60 -2.16 18.03 -20.48
CA GLU A 60 -1.79 19.44 -20.76
C GLU A 60 -1.50 20.23 -19.47
N ALA A 61 -2.18 19.91 -18.37
CA ALA A 61 -2.04 20.61 -17.09
C ALA A 61 -0.77 20.25 -16.31
N VAL A 62 -0.15 19.11 -16.60
CA VAL A 62 0.99 18.58 -15.86
C VAL A 62 2.24 18.58 -16.74
N PRO A 63 3.43 18.95 -16.20
CA PRO A 63 4.68 18.94 -16.95
C PRO A 63 4.95 17.57 -17.61
N ALA A 64 5.48 17.59 -18.85
CA ALA A 64 5.73 16.39 -19.65
C ALA A 64 6.62 15.34 -18.94
N ASP A 65 7.50 15.80 -18.06
CA ASP A 65 8.40 14.93 -17.28
C ASP A 65 7.69 13.94 -16.38
N TYR A 66 6.46 14.23 -15.93
CA TYR A 66 5.65 13.30 -15.12
C TYR A 66 5.12 12.10 -15.92
N TRP A 67 5.13 12.20 -17.24
CA TRP A 67 4.70 11.11 -18.14
C TRP A 67 5.86 10.26 -18.66
N ASN A 68 7.11 10.65 -18.34
CA ASN A 68 8.29 9.92 -18.75
C ASN A 68 8.57 8.76 -17.78
N LEU A 69 8.44 7.53 -18.25
CA LEU A 69 8.77 6.34 -17.46
C LEU A 69 10.27 6.25 -17.18
N PHE A 70 11.09 6.63 -18.15
CA PHE A 70 12.54 6.63 -18.04
C PHE A 70 13.05 8.06 -17.93
N ARG A 71 13.51 8.44 -16.75
CA ARG A 71 14.17 9.73 -16.54
C ARG A 71 15.64 9.65 -16.85
N PRO A 72 16.29 10.77 -17.24
CA PRO A 72 17.73 10.80 -17.50
C PRO A 72 18.54 10.23 -16.33
N ASN A 73 19.76 9.75 -16.62
CA ASN A 73 20.58 9.08 -15.60
C ASN A 73 21.19 10.07 -14.58
N ASP A 74 21.14 11.35 -14.88
CA ASP A 74 21.53 12.49 -14.04
C ASP A 74 20.37 13.06 -13.19
N ASP A 75 19.16 12.49 -13.30
CA ASP A 75 18.03 12.86 -12.45
C ASP A 75 18.37 12.51 -10.98
N PRO A 76 18.29 13.50 -10.05
CA PRO A 76 18.70 13.27 -8.67
C PRO A 76 17.76 12.36 -7.88
N ALA A 77 16.51 12.18 -8.33
CA ALA A 77 15.50 11.42 -7.61
C ALA A 77 15.25 10.03 -8.22
N PHE A 78 15.16 9.95 -9.54
CA PHE A 78 14.71 8.74 -10.24
C PHE A 78 15.55 8.42 -11.49
N PRO A 79 16.88 8.24 -11.37
CA PRO A 79 17.72 7.85 -12.51
C PRO A 79 17.34 6.44 -12.98
N TRP A 80 17.11 6.26 -14.30
CA TRP A 80 16.54 5.01 -14.83
C TRP A 80 17.45 3.78 -14.63
N LEU A 81 18.77 3.93 -14.76
CA LEU A 81 19.71 2.81 -14.67
C LEU A 81 19.79 2.21 -13.26
N PRO A 82 20.00 2.98 -12.17
CA PRO A 82 19.90 2.48 -10.80
C PRO A 82 18.54 1.85 -10.47
N ILE A 83 17.46 2.38 -11.03
CA ILE A 83 16.12 1.82 -10.82
C ILE A 83 16.03 0.43 -11.44
N ILE A 84 16.39 0.25 -12.71
CA ILE A 84 16.32 -1.05 -13.39
C ILE A 84 17.22 -2.09 -12.72
N LEU A 85 18.41 -1.69 -12.25
CA LEU A 85 19.33 -2.62 -11.60
C LEU A 85 19.01 -2.88 -10.13
N GLY A 86 18.50 -1.88 -9.41
CA GLY A 86 18.23 -1.96 -7.98
C GLY A 86 16.86 -2.57 -7.65
N TYR A 87 15.82 -2.26 -8.43
CA TYR A 87 14.47 -2.76 -8.16
C TYR A 87 14.35 -4.29 -8.17
N PRO A 88 14.99 -5.05 -9.06
CA PRO A 88 14.95 -6.51 -8.97
C PRO A 88 15.53 -7.06 -7.67
N ILE A 89 16.60 -6.46 -7.15
CA ILE A 89 17.20 -6.86 -5.86
C ILE A 89 16.23 -6.58 -4.71
N MET A 90 15.65 -5.39 -4.67
CA MET A 90 14.61 -5.03 -3.70
C MET A 90 13.37 -5.91 -3.83
N GLY A 91 12.97 -6.23 -5.06
CA GLY A 91 11.83 -7.09 -5.35
C GLY A 91 12.04 -8.51 -4.84
N VAL A 92 13.20 -9.10 -5.07
CA VAL A 92 13.55 -10.44 -4.54
C VAL A 92 13.54 -10.42 -3.01
N TRP A 93 14.14 -9.40 -2.38
CA TRP A 93 14.10 -9.28 -0.94
C TRP A 93 12.66 -9.20 -0.42
N PHE A 94 11.86 -8.28 -0.93
CA PHE A 94 10.51 -8.02 -0.42
C PHE A 94 9.55 -9.20 -0.67
N TRP A 95 9.53 -9.75 -1.89
CA TRP A 95 8.56 -10.79 -2.26
C TRP A 95 8.98 -12.20 -1.92
N CYS A 96 10.28 -12.47 -1.75
CA CYS A 96 10.78 -13.82 -1.57
C CYS A 96 11.37 -14.08 -0.18
N THR A 97 11.76 -13.03 0.57
CA THR A 97 12.44 -13.20 1.86
C THR A 97 11.76 -12.51 3.03
N ASP A 98 10.95 -11.47 2.79
CA ASP A 98 10.22 -10.82 3.86
C ASP A 98 9.16 -11.74 4.44
N GLN A 99 9.27 -12.03 5.75
CA GLN A 99 8.40 -12.98 6.44
C GLN A 99 6.92 -12.56 6.39
N SER A 100 6.64 -11.27 6.45
CA SER A 100 5.26 -10.75 6.42
C SER A 100 4.57 -11.01 5.06
N MET A 101 5.34 -11.04 3.98
CA MET A 101 4.85 -11.31 2.63
C MET A 101 4.81 -12.80 2.30
N VAL A 102 5.82 -13.56 2.73
CA VAL A 102 5.95 -14.98 2.39
C VAL A 102 5.03 -15.86 3.25
N GLN A 103 4.83 -15.53 4.52
CA GLN A 103 4.04 -16.33 5.45
C GLN A 103 2.59 -16.57 4.99
N PRO A 104 1.81 -15.59 4.48
CA PRO A 104 0.48 -15.85 3.96
C PRO A 104 0.46 -16.80 2.75
N VAL A 105 1.48 -16.74 1.89
CA VAL A 105 1.61 -17.62 0.72
C VAL A 105 1.92 -19.06 1.17
N LEU A 106 2.81 -19.23 2.15
CA LEU A 106 3.15 -20.52 2.72
C LEU A 106 2.01 -21.14 3.52
N ALA A 107 1.10 -20.34 4.08
CA ALA A 107 -0.09 -20.79 4.79
C ALA A 107 -1.24 -21.21 3.84
N ALA A 108 -1.06 -21.16 2.52
CA ALA A 108 -2.05 -21.61 1.55
C ALA A 108 -2.28 -23.14 1.69
N LYS A 109 -3.51 -23.57 1.33
CA LYS A 109 -3.94 -24.97 1.47
C LYS A 109 -3.05 -25.97 0.72
N ASN A 110 -2.49 -25.56 -0.41
CA ASN A 110 -1.58 -26.35 -1.22
C ASN A 110 -0.72 -25.41 -2.11
N LEU A 111 0.32 -25.98 -2.72
CA LEU A 111 1.25 -25.24 -3.57
C LEU A 111 0.54 -24.50 -4.72
N LYS A 112 -0.45 -25.13 -5.35
CA LYS A 112 -1.20 -24.54 -6.48
C LYS A 112 -1.93 -23.28 -6.04
N GLU A 113 -2.63 -23.31 -4.91
CA GLU A 113 -3.32 -22.15 -4.35
C GLU A 113 -2.35 -21.01 -4.00
N GLY A 114 -1.19 -21.33 -3.41
CA GLY A 114 -0.14 -20.35 -3.14
C GLY A 114 0.39 -19.69 -4.41
N GLN A 115 0.68 -20.47 -5.43
CA GLN A 115 1.15 -19.96 -6.74
C GLN A 115 0.08 -19.11 -7.44
N MET A 116 -1.17 -19.53 -7.43
CA MET A 116 -2.28 -18.75 -7.99
C MET A 116 -2.46 -17.42 -7.26
N GLY A 117 -2.37 -17.43 -5.93
CA GLY A 117 -2.43 -16.21 -5.12
C GLY A 117 -1.30 -15.24 -5.42
N ALA A 118 -0.06 -15.74 -5.53
CA ALA A 118 1.09 -14.92 -5.90
C ALA A 118 0.94 -14.30 -7.30
N ASN A 119 0.52 -15.09 -8.29
CA ASN A 119 0.25 -14.59 -9.64
C ASN A 119 -0.88 -13.54 -9.65
N PHE A 120 -1.97 -13.79 -8.92
CA PHE A 120 -3.07 -12.83 -8.81
C PHE A 120 -2.62 -11.51 -8.18
N THR A 121 -1.77 -11.56 -7.17
CA THR A 121 -1.16 -10.37 -6.56
C THR A 121 -0.34 -9.57 -7.58
N GLY A 122 0.42 -10.25 -8.44
CA GLY A 122 1.16 -9.62 -9.55
C GLY A 122 0.23 -8.86 -10.50
N TRP A 123 -0.92 -9.44 -10.87
CA TRP A 123 -1.93 -8.76 -11.68
C TRP A 123 -2.54 -7.54 -10.98
N LEU A 124 -2.84 -7.66 -9.68
CA LEU A 124 -3.38 -6.55 -8.90
C LEU A 124 -2.41 -5.36 -8.82
N LYS A 125 -1.10 -5.60 -8.88
CA LYS A 125 -0.09 -4.53 -8.90
C LYS A 125 -0.22 -3.58 -10.10
N ILE A 126 -0.81 -4.00 -11.19
CA ILE A 126 -1.11 -3.14 -12.35
C ILE A 126 -2.08 -2.01 -11.94
N LEU A 127 -2.96 -2.27 -10.98
CA LEU A 127 -3.92 -1.29 -10.48
C LEU A 127 -3.28 -0.19 -9.60
N ASP A 128 -2.05 -0.38 -9.13
CA ASP A 128 -1.37 0.62 -8.29
C ASP A 128 -1.22 1.96 -9.05
N VAL A 129 -0.95 1.92 -10.34
CA VAL A 129 -0.78 3.13 -11.16
C VAL A 129 -2.06 3.95 -11.23
N PRO A 130 -3.22 3.43 -11.70
CA PRO A 130 -4.43 4.21 -11.80
C PRO A 130 -5.07 4.52 -10.44
N LEU A 131 -4.79 3.75 -9.39
CA LEU A 131 -5.45 3.92 -8.10
C LEU A 131 -4.66 4.76 -7.09
N TYR A 132 -3.33 4.79 -7.18
CA TYR A 132 -2.48 5.48 -6.21
C TYR A 132 -1.58 6.54 -6.83
N ILE A 133 -0.97 6.28 -7.99
CA ILE A 133 -0.07 7.24 -8.63
C ILE A 133 -0.87 8.33 -9.34
N LEU A 134 -1.88 7.95 -10.13
CA LEU A 134 -2.67 8.88 -10.91
C LEU A 134 -3.41 9.92 -10.05
N PRO A 135 -4.02 9.61 -8.89
CA PRO A 135 -4.54 10.63 -7.98
C PRO A 135 -3.52 11.67 -7.53
N GLY A 136 -2.25 11.28 -7.33
CA GLY A 136 -1.19 12.22 -7.01
C GLY A 136 -0.93 13.22 -8.14
N ILE A 137 -0.91 12.75 -9.38
CA ILE A 137 -0.76 13.59 -10.58
C ILE A 137 -1.98 14.51 -10.77
N ILE A 138 -3.18 13.97 -10.54
CA ILE A 138 -4.42 14.76 -10.57
C ILE A 138 -4.41 15.86 -9.49
N CYS A 139 -3.90 15.52 -8.29
CA CYS A 139 -3.76 16.51 -7.22
C CYS A 139 -2.84 17.66 -7.61
N LEU A 140 -1.73 17.37 -8.28
CA LEU A 140 -0.81 18.38 -8.79
C LEU A 140 -1.51 19.33 -9.77
N ALA A 141 -2.35 18.80 -10.67
CA ALA A 141 -3.10 19.60 -11.63
C ALA A 141 -4.18 20.46 -10.96
N LEU A 142 -4.91 19.91 -9.97
CA LEU A 142 -6.00 20.62 -9.31
C LEU A 142 -5.54 21.58 -8.21
N TYR A 143 -4.41 21.27 -7.55
CA TYR A 143 -3.91 21.99 -6.37
C TYR A 143 -2.40 22.26 -6.45
N PRO A 144 -1.95 23.07 -7.43
CA PRO A 144 -0.52 23.29 -7.69
C PRO A 144 0.21 24.00 -6.54
N GLY A 145 -0.52 24.56 -5.58
CA GLY A 145 0.03 25.27 -4.41
C GLY A 145 0.23 24.39 -3.17
N LEU A 146 0.12 23.08 -3.27
CA LEU A 146 0.28 22.19 -2.12
C LEU A 146 1.72 22.22 -1.60
N LYS A 147 1.88 22.62 -0.32
CA LYS A 147 3.21 22.78 0.29
C LYS A 147 3.86 21.44 0.66
N ASN A 148 3.04 20.47 1.03
CA ASN A 148 3.48 19.15 1.44
C ASN A 148 2.89 18.07 0.52
N PRO A 149 3.72 17.39 -0.29
CA PRO A 149 3.25 16.32 -1.17
C PRO A 149 2.54 15.16 -0.44
N ASP A 150 2.90 14.90 0.82
CA ASP A 150 2.29 13.83 1.63
C ASP A 150 0.80 14.08 1.92
N GLU A 151 0.34 15.33 1.81
CA GLU A 151 -1.05 15.70 1.99
C GLU A 151 -1.90 15.54 0.72
N ALA A 152 -1.28 15.19 -0.42
CA ALA A 152 -1.95 15.15 -1.72
C ALA A 152 -3.20 14.25 -1.72
N TYR A 153 -3.08 13.03 -1.21
CA TYR A 153 -4.19 12.08 -1.17
C TYR A 153 -5.34 12.59 -0.28
N MET A 154 -5.02 13.09 0.92
CA MET A 154 -6.04 13.63 1.83
C MET A 154 -6.67 14.91 1.31
N THR A 155 -5.90 15.77 0.64
CA THR A 155 -6.42 16.98 -0.02
C THR A 155 -7.44 16.60 -1.10
N MET A 156 -7.15 15.60 -1.92
CA MET A 156 -8.10 15.08 -2.91
C MET A 156 -9.37 14.54 -2.24
N VAL A 157 -9.22 13.71 -1.21
CA VAL A 157 -10.34 13.10 -0.48
C VAL A 157 -11.25 14.16 0.14
N THR A 158 -10.69 15.13 0.85
CA THR A 158 -11.47 16.16 1.56
C THR A 158 -12.16 17.15 0.62
N ASN A 159 -11.61 17.38 -0.56
CA ASN A 159 -12.16 18.35 -1.51
C ASN A 159 -13.08 17.75 -2.60
N LEU A 160 -12.98 16.44 -2.82
CA LEU A 160 -13.78 15.77 -3.85
C LEU A 160 -14.92 14.93 -3.29
N PHE A 161 -14.80 14.47 -2.06
CA PHE A 161 -15.77 13.56 -1.47
C PHE A 161 -16.72 14.26 -0.48
N PRO A 162 -18.00 13.84 -0.41
CA PRO A 162 -18.90 14.25 0.67
C PRO A 162 -18.43 13.67 2.01
N VAL A 163 -18.87 14.29 3.11
CA VAL A 163 -18.45 13.97 4.49
C VAL A 163 -18.51 12.47 4.81
N GLY A 164 -19.57 11.78 4.38
CA GLY A 164 -19.70 10.32 4.60
C GLY A 164 -18.63 9.49 3.89
N MET A 165 -18.25 9.86 2.68
CA MET A 165 -17.18 9.20 1.93
C MET A 165 -15.80 9.49 2.54
N VAL A 166 -15.57 10.71 3.03
CA VAL A 166 -14.33 11.05 3.76
C VAL A 166 -14.18 10.14 4.99
N GLY A 167 -15.26 9.95 5.76
CA GLY A 167 -15.26 9.03 6.90
C GLY A 167 -14.97 7.58 6.50
N LEU A 168 -15.54 7.10 5.40
CA LEU A 168 -15.25 5.77 4.86
C LEU A 168 -13.77 5.62 4.48
N VAL A 169 -13.18 6.61 3.80
CA VAL A 169 -11.75 6.61 3.43
C VAL A 169 -10.88 6.53 4.68
N LEU A 170 -11.14 7.36 5.68
CA LEU A 170 -10.37 7.36 6.93
C LEU A 170 -10.47 6.02 7.66
N ALA A 171 -11.66 5.43 7.69
CA ALA A 171 -11.86 4.11 8.30
C ALA A 171 -11.06 3.02 7.56
N VAL A 172 -11.10 3.01 6.23
CA VAL A 172 -10.38 2.04 5.40
C VAL A 172 -8.87 2.20 5.52
N LEU A 173 -8.36 3.43 5.52
CA LEU A 173 -6.93 3.71 5.70
C LEU A 173 -6.45 3.30 7.11
N THR A 174 -7.24 3.61 8.14
CA THR A 174 -6.92 3.18 9.52
C THR A 174 -6.92 1.67 9.64
N ALA A 175 -7.90 0.98 9.05
CA ALA A 175 -7.96 -0.48 9.02
C ALA A 175 -6.76 -1.08 8.27
N ALA A 176 -6.32 -0.47 7.17
CA ALA A 176 -5.13 -0.90 6.42
C ALA A 176 -3.85 -0.76 7.25
N LEU A 177 -3.71 0.33 8.01
CA LEU A 177 -2.59 0.50 8.95
C LEU A 177 -2.58 -0.58 10.04
N ILE A 178 -3.73 -0.84 10.67
CA ILE A 178 -3.87 -1.88 11.70
C ILE A 178 -3.50 -3.24 11.12
N SER A 179 -3.94 -3.57 9.92
CA SER A 179 -3.66 -4.82 9.24
C SER A 179 -2.17 -4.97 8.89
N THR A 180 -1.54 -3.92 8.38
CA THR A 180 -0.11 -3.93 8.04
C THR A 180 0.75 -4.15 9.29
N VAL A 181 0.47 -3.41 10.36
CA VAL A 181 1.15 -3.56 11.65
C VAL A 181 0.89 -4.96 12.23
N GLY A 182 -0.35 -5.46 12.15
CA GLY A 182 -0.71 -6.81 12.60
C GLY A 182 0.04 -7.91 11.85
N SER A 183 0.19 -7.78 10.54
CA SER A 183 0.97 -8.74 9.73
C SER A 183 2.45 -8.73 10.13
N ALA A 184 3.03 -7.56 10.35
CA ALA A 184 4.41 -7.42 10.82
C ALA A 184 4.61 -8.01 12.22
N LEU A 185 3.69 -7.76 13.16
CA LEU A 185 3.73 -8.33 14.50
C LEU A 185 3.62 -9.86 14.47
N ASN A 186 2.74 -10.40 13.63
CA ASN A 186 2.59 -11.85 13.46
C ASN A 186 3.87 -12.48 12.87
N ALA A 187 4.48 -11.87 11.86
CA ALA A 187 5.74 -12.30 11.29
C ALA A 187 6.87 -12.29 12.34
N LEU A 188 7.01 -11.18 13.07
CA LEU A 188 8.01 -11.02 14.12
C LEU A 188 7.85 -12.06 15.22
N SER A 189 6.63 -12.29 15.70
CA SER A 189 6.36 -13.28 16.74
C SER A 189 6.70 -14.70 16.28
N THR A 190 6.39 -15.04 15.04
CA THR A 190 6.72 -16.35 14.43
C THR A 190 8.22 -16.56 14.39
N VAL A 191 8.97 -15.58 13.86
CA VAL A 191 10.44 -15.69 13.79
C VAL A 191 11.06 -15.80 15.18
N PHE A 192 10.58 -15.02 16.15
CA PHE A 192 11.08 -15.06 17.52
C PHE A 192 10.82 -16.41 18.19
N THR A 193 9.61 -16.94 18.04
CA THR A 193 9.21 -18.23 18.65
C THR A 193 10.00 -19.39 18.06
N MET A 194 10.07 -19.47 16.73
CA MET A 194 10.80 -20.55 16.05
C MET A 194 12.29 -20.55 16.41
N ARG A 195 12.94 -19.38 16.41
CA ARG A 195 14.34 -19.27 16.82
C ARG A 195 14.60 -19.60 18.30
N SER A 196 13.64 -19.30 19.16
CA SER A 196 13.72 -19.65 20.58
C SER A 196 13.60 -21.15 20.80
N GLU A 197 12.73 -21.83 20.04
CA GLU A 197 12.59 -23.32 20.10
C GLU A 197 13.82 -24.02 19.54
N GLU A 198 14.35 -23.57 18.40
CA GLU A 198 15.60 -24.13 17.85
C GLU A 198 16.76 -24.04 18.84
N ARG A 199 16.90 -22.97 19.59
CA ARG A 199 17.91 -22.85 20.65
C ARG A 199 17.68 -23.82 21.83
N ARG A 200 16.43 -24.08 22.19
CA ARG A 200 16.08 -25.01 23.29
C ARG A 200 16.32 -26.45 22.93
N VAL A 201 16.10 -26.83 21.68
CA VAL A 201 16.21 -28.20 21.19
C VAL A 201 17.65 -28.57 20.76
N GLY A 202 18.58 -27.59 20.79
CA GLY A 202 19.99 -27.80 20.46
C GLY A 202 20.27 -28.19 19.02
N LYS A 203 19.44 -27.74 18.11
CA LYS A 203 19.61 -27.92 16.66
C LYS A 203 20.23 -26.68 16.02
#